data_0236a57e78549beb5d6eef094d2e4042
#
_entry.id   0236a57e78549beb5d6eef094d2e4042
#
_cell.length_a   1.000
_cell.length_b   1.000
_cell.length_c   1.000
_cell.angle_alpha   90.00
_cell.angle_beta   90.00
_cell.angle_gamma   90.00
#
_symmetry.space_group_name_H-M   'P 1'
#
loop_
_entity.id
_entity.type
_entity.pdbx_description
1 polymer ?
#
loop_
_entity_poly.entity_id
_entity_poly.type
_entity_poly.pdbx_seq_one_letter_code
_entity_poly.pdbx_strand_id
1 'polypeptide(L)'
;VDVTVTLAHELGHYLGLHHVFAETTNGTCEDTDYCTDTPTYNITKYTEWINGIDNPDKYSFDELCTRTNCEGSTFISHNIMDYAFCYSDQFTFQQRKRIRHVLSYSPLIPGVKKYTSTDTRSLSCDEQPPIQFRY
;
A
#
# COMPACT_ATOMS: atom_id res chain seq x y z
N VAL A 1 1.88 18.32 -5.25
CA VAL A 1 1.74 17.21 -4.27
C VAL A 1 0.77 17.66 -3.20
N ASP A 2 -0.32 16.93 -2.99
CA ASP A 2 -1.27 17.21 -1.90
C ASP A 2 -0.67 16.73 -0.56
N VAL A 3 -0.41 17.68 0.32
CA VAL A 3 0.17 17.41 1.66
C VAL A 3 -0.71 16.46 2.47
N THR A 4 -2.03 16.54 2.30
CA THR A 4 -2.99 15.68 3.02
C THR A 4 -2.84 14.22 2.60
N VAL A 5 -2.71 13.97 1.30
CA VAL A 5 -2.49 12.62 0.75
C VAL A 5 -1.15 12.07 1.20
N THR A 6 -0.08 12.87 1.12
CA THR A 6 1.25 12.47 1.60
C THR A 6 1.22 12.10 3.08
N LEU A 7 0.57 12.93 3.91
CA LEU A 7 0.45 12.63 5.33
C LEU A 7 -0.35 11.34 5.57
N ALA A 8 -1.44 11.12 4.84
CA ALA A 8 -2.24 9.89 4.96
C ALA A 8 -1.43 8.65 4.55
N HIS A 9 -0.59 8.76 3.52
CA HIS A 9 0.33 7.71 3.07
C HIS A 9 1.33 7.35 4.19
N GLU A 10 2.05 8.34 4.72
CA GLU A 10 3.03 8.13 5.78
C GLU A 10 2.40 7.60 7.09
N LEU A 11 1.21 8.09 7.42
CA LEU A 11 0.44 7.54 8.54
C LEU A 11 0.01 6.09 8.28
N GLY A 12 -0.28 5.73 7.04
CA GLY A 12 -0.53 4.35 6.63
C GLY A 12 0.65 3.45 7.00
N HIS A 13 1.87 3.85 6.65
CA HIS A 13 3.09 3.14 7.04
C HIS A 13 3.26 3.05 8.55
N TYR A 14 3.09 4.17 9.25
CA TYR A 14 3.15 4.20 10.72
C TYR A 14 2.14 3.23 11.37
N LEU A 15 1.00 3.01 10.73
CA LEU A 15 -0.04 2.10 11.17
C LEU A 15 0.08 0.68 10.57
N GLY A 16 1.26 0.34 10.02
CA GLY A 16 1.60 -1.02 9.61
C GLY A 16 1.20 -1.40 8.19
N LEU A 17 0.88 -0.43 7.32
CA LEU A 17 0.64 -0.70 5.91
C LEU A 17 1.95 -0.67 5.11
N HIS A 18 1.97 -1.48 4.07
CA HIS A 18 3.01 -1.51 3.04
C HIS A 18 2.51 -0.86 1.76
N HIS A 19 3.43 -0.58 0.84
CA HIS A 19 3.06 -0.21 -0.52
C HIS A 19 2.29 -1.36 -1.19
N VAL A 20 1.32 -1.00 -2.04
CA VAL A 20 0.49 -1.99 -2.76
C VAL A 20 1.15 -2.59 -4.00
N PHE A 21 2.39 -2.22 -4.28
CA PHE A 21 3.16 -2.65 -5.45
C PHE A 21 4.40 -3.46 -5.06
N ALA A 22 4.87 -4.32 -5.98
CA ALA A 22 6.16 -4.99 -5.87
C ALA A 22 7.30 -4.04 -6.26
N GLU A 23 8.30 -3.92 -5.39
CA GLU A 23 9.48 -3.06 -5.59
C GLU A 23 10.68 -3.78 -6.20
N THR A 24 10.46 -4.95 -6.78
CA THR A 24 11.54 -5.77 -7.32
C THR A 24 12.07 -5.22 -8.63
N THR A 25 13.37 -5.00 -8.70
CA THR A 25 14.06 -4.50 -9.91
C THR A 25 14.12 -5.50 -11.05
N ASN A 26 13.94 -6.79 -10.75
CA ASN A 26 13.90 -7.87 -11.74
C ASN A 26 12.53 -8.06 -12.39
N GLY A 27 11.56 -7.20 -12.07
CA GLY A 27 10.20 -7.26 -12.63
C GLY A 27 9.33 -8.40 -12.10
N THR A 28 9.74 -9.08 -11.02
CA THR A 28 8.89 -10.08 -10.36
C THR A 28 7.75 -9.40 -9.64
N CYS A 29 6.65 -10.13 -9.50
CA CYS A 29 5.43 -9.71 -8.85
C CYS A 29 5.25 -10.50 -7.55
N GLU A 30 5.90 -10.05 -6.50
CA GLU A 30 5.69 -10.62 -5.17
C GLU A 30 4.73 -9.70 -4.42
N ASP A 31 3.63 -10.27 -3.93
CA ASP A 31 2.74 -9.58 -3.01
C ASP A 31 3.45 -9.40 -1.67
N THR A 32 3.71 -8.15 -1.30
CA THR A 32 4.44 -7.78 -0.10
C THR A 32 3.62 -6.94 0.86
N ASP A 33 2.38 -6.60 0.50
CA ASP A 33 1.53 -5.75 1.34
C ASP A 33 0.61 -6.53 2.30
N TYR A 34 0.57 -7.86 2.15
CA TYR A 34 -0.22 -8.78 2.98
C TYR A 34 -1.74 -8.53 2.93
N CYS A 35 -2.22 -7.93 1.84
CA CYS A 35 -3.63 -7.63 1.61
C CYS A 35 -4.07 -8.26 0.29
N THR A 36 -4.98 -9.24 0.33
CA THR A 36 -5.45 -9.94 -0.87
C THR A 36 -6.50 -9.15 -1.67
N ASP A 37 -6.98 -8.04 -1.12
CA ASP A 37 -7.93 -7.13 -1.77
C ASP A 37 -7.26 -5.91 -2.43
N THR A 38 -5.94 -5.91 -2.50
CA THR A 38 -5.11 -4.95 -3.24
C THR A 38 -4.52 -5.62 -4.48
N PRO A 39 -4.78 -5.14 -5.71
CA PRO A 39 -4.13 -5.68 -6.90
C PRO A 39 -2.64 -5.36 -6.89
N THR A 40 -1.78 -6.37 -6.89
CA THR A 40 -0.32 -6.19 -6.93
C THR A 40 0.16 -5.94 -8.35
N TYR A 41 1.04 -4.98 -8.54
CA TYR A 41 1.71 -4.68 -9.79
C TYR A 41 3.19 -4.36 -9.55
N ASN A 42 4.01 -4.36 -10.60
CA ASN A 42 5.42 -4.00 -10.48
C ASN A 42 5.63 -2.51 -10.73
N ILE A 43 6.12 -1.78 -9.72
CA ILE A 43 6.31 -0.33 -9.80
C ILE A 43 7.39 0.06 -10.83
N THR A 44 8.43 -0.75 -11.02
CA THR A 44 9.50 -0.46 -11.97
C THR A 44 8.96 -0.39 -13.40
N LYS A 45 8.16 -1.36 -13.81
CA LYS A 45 7.51 -1.37 -15.14
C LYS A 45 6.60 -0.16 -15.35
N TYR A 46 5.85 0.21 -14.33
CA TYR A 46 4.99 1.40 -14.42
C TYR A 46 5.83 2.67 -14.52
N THR A 47 6.88 2.79 -13.73
CA THR A 47 7.78 3.95 -13.72
C THR A 47 8.52 4.10 -15.06
N GLU A 48 8.98 2.99 -15.63
CA GLU A 48 9.60 2.99 -16.98
C GLU A 48 8.62 3.51 -18.03
N TRP A 49 7.36 3.06 -17.99
CA TRP A 49 6.33 3.54 -18.89
C TRP A 49 6.06 5.04 -18.72
N ILE A 50 5.88 5.54 -17.49
CA ILE A 50 5.64 6.96 -17.20
C ILE A 50 6.82 7.82 -17.65
N ASN A 51 8.05 7.40 -17.38
CA ASN A 51 9.24 8.14 -17.77
C ASN A 51 9.49 8.12 -19.29
N GLY A 52 8.92 7.17 -20.01
CA GLY A 52 8.96 7.09 -21.47
C GLY A 52 7.92 7.94 -22.19
N ILE A 53 7.00 8.59 -21.46
CA ILE A 53 5.98 9.48 -22.04
C ILE A 53 6.60 10.84 -22.37
N ASP A 54 6.57 11.23 -23.64
CA ASP A 54 7.08 12.54 -24.08
C ASP A 54 6.26 13.71 -23.55
N ASN A 55 4.95 13.55 -23.44
CA ASN A 55 4.03 14.58 -22.98
C ASN A 55 2.86 13.96 -22.20
N PRO A 56 2.87 14.05 -20.87
CA PRO A 56 1.79 13.54 -20.01
C PRO A 56 0.42 14.19 -20.28
N ASP A 57 0.40 15.45 -20.75
CA ASP A 57 -0.85 16.20 -21.01
C ASP A 57 -1.70 15.60 -22.15
N LYS A 58 -1.14 14.66 -22.91
CA LYS A 58 -1.88 13.92 -23.94
C LYS A 58 -2.73 12.77 -23.39
N TYR A 59 -2.52 12.41 -22.13
CA TYR A 59 -3.21 11.31 -21.45
C TYR A 59 -4.23 11.86 -20.48
N SER A 60 -5.37 11.22 -20.38
CA SER A 60 -6.31 11.50 -19.30
C SER A 60 -5.73 11.07 -17.95
N PHE A 61 -6.25 11.63 -16.86
CA PHE A 61 -5.80 11.23 -15.52
C PHE A 61 -6.08 9.75 -15.24
N ASP A 62 -7.20 9.22 -15.73
CA ASP A 62 -7.50 7.78 -15.64
C ASP A 62 -6.46 6.91 -16.35
N GLU A 63 -6.01 7.31 -17.55
CA GLU A 63 -4.96 6.60 -18.27
C GLU A 63 -3.64 6.61 -17.49
N LEU A 64 -3.26 7.75 -16.91
CA LEU A 64 -2.07 7.87 -16.06
C LEU A 64 -2.20 7.05 -14.77
N CYS A 65 -3.41 6.93 -14.21
CA CYS A 65 -3.68 6.11 -13.02
C CYS A 65 -3.83 4.62 -13.31
N THR A 66 -3.87 4.22 -14.59
CA THR A 66 -4.06 2.83 -14.97
C THR A 66 -2.79 2.01 -14.70
N ARG A 67 -2.99 0.84 -14.11
CA ARG A 67 -1.95 -0.17 -13.81
C ARG A 67 -2.31 -1.49 -14.48
N THR A 68 -1.29 -2.29 -14.76
CA THR A 68 -1.45 -3.70 -15.12
C THR A 68 -0.96 -4.54 -13.94
N ASN A 69 -1.86 -5.33 -13.36
CA ASN A 69 -1.50 -6.20 -12.25
C ASN A 69 -0.65 -7.40 -12.71
N CYS A 70 -0.16 -8.16 -11.76
CA CYS A 70 0.71 -9.31 -12.02
C CYS A 70 0.03 -10.45 -12.80
N GLU A 71 -1.30 -10.47 -12.81
CA GLU A 71 -2.11 -11.42 -13.56
C GLU A 71 -2.43 -10.96 -15.00
N GLY A 72 -2.01 -9.74 -15.36
CA GLY A 72 -2.22 -9.16 -16.68
C GLY A 72 -3.53 -8.38 -16.84
N SER A 73 -4.31 -8.20 -15.78
CA SER A 73 -5.53 -7.37 -15.79
C SER A 73 -5.20 -5.92 -15.48
N THR A 74 -5.98 -5.00 -16.04
CA THR A 74 -5.82 -3.57 -15.80
C THR A 74 -6.78 -3.07 -14.72
N PHE A 75 -6.32 -2.09 -13.93
CA PHE A 75 -7.14 -1.39 -12.94
C PHE A 75 -6.71 0.07 -12.82
N ILE A 76 -7.60 0.92 -12.32
CA ILE A 76 -7.27 2.32 -11.99
C ILE A 76 -6.88 2.39 -10.53
N SER A 77 -5.73 3.00 -10.23
CA SER A 77 -5.22 3.10 -8.88
C SER A 77 -5.95 4.18 -8.07
N HIS A 78 -6.53 3.75 -6.95
CA HIS A 78 -7.19 4.60 -5.96
C HIS A 78 -6.54 4.52 -4.58
N ASN A 79 -5.60 3.60 -4.38
CA ASN A 79 -5.09 3.29 -3.06
C ASN A 79 -4.12 4.37 -2.56
N ILE A 80 -4.31 4.79 -1.30
CA ILE A 80 -3.44 5.79 -0.65
C ILE A 80 -2.00 5.27 -0.50
N MET A 81 -1.80 3.94 -0.43
CA MET A 81 -0.46 3.32 -0.34
C MET A 81 0.20 3.08 -1.70
N ASP A 82 -0.30 3.72 -2.76
CA ASP A 82 0.32 3.70 -4.10
C ASP A 82 1.17 4.96 -4.32
N TYR A 83 1.93 4.98 -5.45
CA TYR A 83 2.81 6.09 -5.86
C TYR A 83 2.38 6.70 -7.19
N ALA A 84 2.97 7.88 -7.48
CA ALA A 84 2.83 8.61 -8.73
C ALA A 84 1.36 9.00 -9.01
N PHE A 85 0.93 8.85 -10.25
CA PHE A 85 -0.44 9.20 -10.63
C PHE A 85 -1.41 8.17 -10.07
N CYS A 86 -2.12 8.53 -9.03
CA CYS A 86 -3.24 7.76 -8.50
C CYS A 86 -4.24 8.69 -7.82
N TYR A 87 -5.47 8.24 -7.65
CA TYR A 87 -6.50 9.04 -6.98
C TYR A 87 -6.23 9.22 -5.50
N SER A 88 -5.58 8.26 -4.87
CA SER A 88 -5.18 8.27 -3.44
C SER A 88 -6.32 8.61 -2.49
N ASP A 89 -7.50 8.07 -2.75
CA ASP A 89 -8.74 8.43 -2.07
C ASP A 89 -9.30 7.31 -1.17
N GLN A 90 -8.64 6.14 -1.12
CA GLN A 90 -9.16 5.03 -0.34
C GLN A 90 -8.10 4.08 0.21
N PHE A 91 -8.44 3.47 1.34
CA PHE A 91 -7.85 2.23 1.85
C PHE A 91 -8.81 1.07 1.64
N THR A 92 -8.30 -0.12 1.32
CA THR A 92 -9.10 -1.33 1.20
C THR A 92 -9.64 -1.81 2.56
N PHE A 93 -10.51 -2.80 2.53
CA PHE A 93 -11.04 -3.39 3.76
C PHE A 93 -9.94 -4.05 4.60
N GLN A 94 -9.03 -4.80 3.98
CA GLN A 94 -7.94 -5.48 4.69
C GLN A 94 -6.92 -4.49 5.24
N GLN A 95 -6.58 -3.44 4.49
CA GLN A 95 -5.75 -2.36 5.00
C GLN A 95 -6.35 -1.71 6.25
N ARG A 96 -7.66 -1.44 6.24
CA ARG A 96 -8.37 -0.92 7.44
C ARG A 96 -8.36 -1.91 8.61
N LYS A 97 -8.48 -3.21 8.34
CA LYS A 97 -8.31 -4.24 9.39
C LYS A 97 -6.92 -4.21 10.01
N ARG A 98 -5.86 -4.12 9.18
CA ARG A 98 -4.47 -4.01 9.65
C ARG A 98 -4.28 -2.77 10.52
N ILE A 99 -4.73 -1.61 10.08
CA ILE A 99 -4.68 -0.35 10.85
C ILE A 99 -5.34 -0.54 12.23
N ARG A 100 -6.56 -1.09 12.27
CA ARG A 100 -7.27 -1.31 13.54
C ARG A 100 -6.55 -2.29 14.45
N HIS A 101 -5.96 -3.34 13.87
CA HIS A 101 -5.15 -4.29 14.61
C HIS A 101 -3.94 -3.61 15.26
N VAL A 102 -3.19 -2.83 14.49
CA VAL A 102 -2.03 -2.07 14.98
C VAL A 102 -2.44 -1.11 16.09
N LEU A 103 -3.52 -0.35 15.91
CA LEU A 103 -4.05 0.56 16.93
C LEU A 103 -4.42 -0.17 18.23
N SER A 104 -4.88 -1.43 18.14
CA SER A 104 -5.34 -2.18 19.30
C SER A 104 -4.23 -2.86 20.09
N TYR A 105 -3.04 -3.08 19.49
CA TYR A 105 -2.01 -3.87 20.14
C TYR A 105 -0.63 -3.22 20.21
N SER A 106 -0.29 -2.31 19.29
CA SER A 106 1.05 -1.73 19.24
C SER A 106 1.36 -0.90 20.50
N PRO A 107 2.47 -1.19 21.20
CA PRO A 107 2.86 -0.43 22.38
C PRO A 107 3.33 0.99 22.04
N LEU A 108 3.65 1.27 20.77
CA LEU A 108 4.12 2.58 20.30
C LEU A 108 2.98 3.58 20.09
N ILE A 109 1.74 3.11 20.07
CA ILE A 109 0.56 3.94 19.86
C ILE A 109 -0.17 4.10 21.20
N PRO A 110 -0.41 5.33 21.69
CA PRO A 110 -1.14 5.56 22.93
C PRO A 110 -2.55 4.97 22.92
N GLY A 111 -3.04 4.59 24.09
CA GLY A 111 -4.41 4.12 24.28
C GLY A 111 -4.50 2.73 24.92
N VAL A 112 -5.75 2.31 25.17
CA VAL A 112 -6.02 0.99 25.77
C VAL A 112 -5.77 -0.10 24.73
N LYS A 113 -4.96 -1.10 25.08
CA LYS A 113 -4.62 -2.22 24.22
C LYS A 113 -5.50 -3.43 24.53
N LYS A 114 -6.00 -4.09 23.47
CA LYS A 114 -6.78 -5.33 23.58
C LYS A 114 -5.90 -6.58 23.64
N TYR A 115 -4.67 -6.47 23.09
CA TYR A 115 -3.74 -7.60 22.98
C TYR A 115 -2.42 -7.25 23.62
N THR A 116 -1.78 -8.22 24.23
CA THR A 116 -0.40 -8.13 24.68
C THR A 116 0.53 -8.66 23.59
N SER A 117 1.80 -8.31 23.66
CA SER A 117 2.82 -8.77 22.69
C SER A 117 2.97 -10.30 22.60
N THR A 118 2.41 -11.04 23.57
CA THR A 118 2.43 -12.51 23.61
C THR A 118 1.28 -13.16 22.84
N ASP A 119 0.27 -12.40 22.44
CA ASP A 119 -0.95 -12.92 21.79
C ASP A 119 -0.81 -13.03 20.25
N THR A 120 0.38 -12.82 19.72
CA THR A 120 0.63 -12.80 18.26
C THR A 120 0.61 -14.19 17.62
N ARG A 121 0.56 -15.27 18.40
CA ARG A 121 0.66 -16.66 17.89
C ARG A 121 -0.59 -17.17 17.16
N SER A 122 -1.71 -16.49 17.27
CA SER A 122 -3.00 -16.91 16.67
C SER A 122 -3.44 -16.01 15.52
N LEU A 123 -2.59 -15.08 15.06
CA LEU A 123 -2.93 -14.13 14.01
C LEU A 123 -2.89 -14.83 12.65
N SER A 124 -3.91 -14.62 11.85
CA SER A 124 -3.94 -15.02 10.43
C SER A 124 -2.93 -14.20 9.62
N CYS A 125 -2.68 -14.58 8.38
CA CYS A 125 -1.82 -13.80 7.46
C CYS A 125 -2.25 -12.34 7.37
N ASP A 126 -3.57 -12.09 7.47
CA ASP A 126 -4.15 -10.75 7.43
C ASP A 126 -3.86 -9.92 8.71
N GLU A 127 -3.36 -10.57 9.75
CA GLU A 127 -3.13 -10.02 11.09
C GLU A 127 -1.64 -10.07 11.47
N GLN A 128 -0.76 -10.13 10.48
CA GLN A 128 0.68 -10.11 10.74
C GLN A 128 1.06 -8.91 11.62
N PRO A 129 1.99 -9.10 12.57
CA PRO A 129 2.44 -7.99 13.40
C PRO A 129 3.01 -6.87 12.54
N PRO A 130 2.82 -5.61 12.94
CA PRO A 130 3.39 -4.49 12.21
C PRO A 130 4.90 -4.62 12.13
N ILE A 131 5.46 -4.07 11.05
CA ILE A 131 6.90 -3.96 10.92
C ILE A 131 7.45 -3.22 12.12
N GLN A 132 8.44 -3.80 12.77
CA GLN A 132 9.24 -3.06 13.73
C GLN A 132 10.14 -2.11 12.93
N PHE A 133 9.83 -0.82 12.97
CA PHE A 133 10.77 0.19 12.51
C PHE A 133 12.03 0.08 13.39
N ARG A 134 13.12 -0.38 12.81
CA ARG A 134 14.43 -0.25 13.44
C ARG A 134 14.92 1.16 13.08
N TYR A 135 14.88 2.02 14.06
CA TYR A 135 15.55 3.32 13.98
C TYR A 135 17.06 3.12 14.01
#